data_e3142f65c38021da68f8e20b63dad2ea
#
_entry.id   e3142f65c38021da68f8e20b63dad2ea
#
_cell.length_a   1.000
_cell.length_b   1.000
_cell.length_c   1.000
_cell.angle_alpha   90.00
_cell.angle_beta   90.00
_cell.angle_gamma   90.00
#
_symmetry.space_group_name_H-M   'P 1'
#
loop_
_entity.id
_entity.type
_entity.pdbx_description
1 polymer ?
#
loop_
_entity_poly.entity_id
_entity_poly.type
_entity_poly.pdbx_seq_one_letter_code
_entity_poly.pdbx_strand_id
1 'polypeptide(L)'
;MRIKTILTLSACLLAFSATAQVATEYEFTTIKENPVTSIKNQYRSGTCWCFSALSFIESEILREKGDSVDLAEMFVVGKSYRDRAVKYVRLDGHLNFAAGSSFGDVLHVIQDYGIVPETEMRGKNYGTEMPEHNELDSALKGYVSAIASNPNKKLTTAWLNGFDGIVSAYLGEYPEKFEVAGKTYTPEQYRDYLGINVDDYVNLTSFSHHPFYSQFIIEVPDNWRWDTAYNLPIDELMEVMYHAIENGYTFAWGSDVSEKGFTRNGLATMPVEQKKAAAGSDQERWVGKAKEENKEEVKTELPEEIVATQEMRQDAYDRKTTTDDHGMHIYGLAKDQNGNKYFMVKNSWGETGKYKGIWYASDAFVRYKTLNVVVHKDALPKSIKKKLGISEHKKNCICCMN
;
A
#
# COMPACT_ATOMS: atom_id res chain seq x y z
N MET A 1 59.63 -24.97 68.50
CA MET A 1 59.91 -24.31 67.22
C MET A 1 58.97 -24.94 66.19
N ARG A 2 57.83 -24.28 65.85
CA ARG A 2 56.87 -24.80 64.92
C ARG A 2 56.82 -23.83 63.69
N ILE A 3 57.26 -24.35 62.56
CA ILE A 3 57.27 -23.66 61.28
C ILE A 3 55.85 -23.77 60.72
N LYS A 4 55.20 -22.64 60.50
CA LYS A 4 53.88 -22.55 59.78
C LYS A 4 54.19 -22.30 58.30
N THR A 5 53.87 -23.26 57.49
CA THR A 5 53.87 -23.13 56.02
C THR A 5 52.59 -22.42 55.59
N ILE A 6 52.77 -21.25 54.96
CA ILE A 6 51.64 -20.52 54.34
C ILE A 6 51.57 -20.94 52.87
N LEU A 7 50.46 -21.63 52.50
CA LEU A 7 50.10 -21.88 51.09
C LEU A 7 49.35 -20.67 50.55
N THR A 8 49.96 -19.96 49.61
CA THR A 8 49.30 -18.92 48.83
C THR A 8 48.58 -19.57 47.62
N LEU A 9 47.30 -19.58 47.67
CA LEU A 9 46.44 -20.01 46.54
C LEU A 9 46.29 -18.81 45.60
N SER A 10 46.93 -18.88 44.43
CA SER A 10 46.78 -17.88 43.35
C SER A 10 45.54 -18.26 42.52
N ALA A 11 44.45 -17.55 42.70
CA ALA A 11 43.25 -17.71 41.87
C ALA A 11 43.41 -16.86 40.60
N CYS A 12 43.70 -17.50 39.47
CA CYS A 12 43.57 -16.88 38.14
C CYS A 12 42.08 -16.70 37.81
N LEU A 13 41.57 -15.50 37.96
CA LEU A 13 40.28 -15.10 37.33
C LEU A 13 40.52 -14.96 35.82
N LEU A 14 40.13 -15.97 35.06
CA LEU A 14 39.89 -15.82 33.62
C LEU A 14 38.59 -15.06 33.45
N ALA A 15 38.67 -13.75 33.17
CA ALA A 15 37.54 -12.96 32.71
C ALA A 15 37.23 -13.40 31.29
N PHE A 16 36.24 -14.27 31.12
CA PHE A 16 35.58 -14.49 29.85
C PHE A 16 34.77 -13.22 29.52
N SER A 17 35.33 -12.34 28.68
CA SER A 17 34.58 -11.31 28.00
C SER A 17 33.70 -12.02 26.98
N ALA A 18 32.47 -12.34 27.36
CA ALA A 18 31.44 -12.69 26.40
C ALA A 18 31.13 -11.43 25.59
N THR A 19 31.76 -11.27 24.44
CA THR A 19 31.29 -10.31 23.43
C THR A 19 29.94 -10.83 22.97
N ALA A 20 28.85 -10.24 23.46
CA ALA A 20 27.55 -10.45 22.90
C ALA A 20 27.63 -10.02 21.43
N GLN A 21 27.54 -10.96 20.52
CA GLN A 21 27.50 -10.72 19.09
C GLN A 21 26.17 -10.06 18.81
N VAL A 22 26.19 -8.75 18.60
CA VAL A 22 24.98 -7.96 18.28
C VAL A 22 24.60 -8.31 16.84
N ALA A 23 23.36 -8.79 16.64
CA ALA A 23 22.83 -8.99 15.31
C ALA A 23 22.90 -7.65 14.55
N THR A 24 23.35 -7.67 13.30
CA THR A 24 23.47 -6.45 12.50
C THR A 24 22.06 -5.92 12.22
N GLU A 25 21.76 -4.77 12.80
CA GLU A 25 20.50 -4.06 12.52
C GLU A 25 20.64 -3.21 11.26
N TYR A 26 19.49 -2.99 10.59
CA TYR A 26 19.43 -2.05 9.48
C TYR A 26 19.57 -0.62 10.00
N GLU A 27 20.49 0.13 9.39
CA GLU A 27 20.71 1.56 9.59
C GLU A 27 20.41 2.28 8.27
N PHE A 28 19.41 3.16 8.28
CA PHE A 28 19.01 3.87 7.07
C PHE A 28 19.47 5.31 7.06
N THR A 29 19.99 5.73 5.91
CA THR A 29 20.27 7.13 5.59
C THR A 29 19.30 7.59 4.50
N THR A 30 18.54 8.63 4.79
CA THR A 30 17.62 9.25 3.81
C THR A 30 18.39 9.86 2.65
N ILE A 31 18.02 9.52 1.43
CA ILE A 31 18.54 10.11 0.19
C ILE A 31 17.64 11.26 -0.24
N LYS A 32 16.33 11.03 -0.24
CA LYS A 32 15.31 11.99 -0.63
C LYS A 32 14.04 11.72 0.15
N GLU A 33 13.43 12.76 0.65
CA GLU A 33 12.13 12.70 1.31
C GLU A 33 11.24 13.80 0.79
N ASN A 34 10.06 13.45 0.31
CA ASN A 34 9.06 14.39 -0.16
C ASN A 34 8.00 14.60 0.94
N PRO A 35 7.39 15.78 1.02
CA PRO A 35 6.41 16.08 2.05
C PRO A 35 5.19 15.17 1.97
N VAL A 36 4.73 14.70 3.13
CA VAL A 36 3.50 13.90 3.29
C VAL A 36 2.71 14.38 4.49
N THR A 37 1.41 14.08 4.51
CA THR A 37 0.52 14.31 5.64
C THR A 37 0.78 13.28 6.75
N SER A 38 0.10 13.41 7.91
CA SER A 38 0.25 12.50 9.05
C SER A 38 -0.10 11.04 8.70
N ILE A 39 0.46 10.10 9.46
CA ILE A 39 0.12 8.69 9.34
C ILE A 39 -1.24 8.42 9.96
N LYS A 40 -2.12 7.79 9.20
CA LYS A 40 -3.46 7.37 9.64
C LYS A 40 -3.48 5.90 10.03
N ASN A 41 -4.59 5.46 10.62
CA ASN A 41 -4.77 4.07 11.01
C ASN A 41 -6.11 3.53 10.52
N GLN A 42 -6.07 2.68 9.48
CA GLN A 42 -7.24 1.99 8.96
C GLN A 42 -7.79 0.91 9.91
N TYR A 43 -6.99 0.48 10.88
CA TYR A 43 -7.28 -0.56 11.87
C TYR A 43 -7.90 -1.82 11.23
N ARG A 44 -9.15 -2.18 11.59
CA ARG A 44 -9.85 -3.38 11.11
C ARG A 44 -10.84 -3.07 9.97
N SER A 45 -10.44 -2.19 9.06
CA SER A 45 -11.15 -1.98 7.82
C SER A 45 -10.31 -2.50 6.65
N GLY A 46 -10.90 -3.14 5.68
CA GLY A 46 -10.23 -3.57 4.45
C GLY A 46 -10.06 -2.41 3.45
N THR A 47 -9.75 -1.20 3.93
CA THR A 47 -9.80 0.04 3.15
C THR A 47 -8.43 0.67 2.88
N CYS A 48 -7.35 -0.13 2.93
CA CYS A 48 -5.98 0.32 2.64
C CYS A 48 -5.85 1.06 1.31
N TRP A 49 -6.57 0.63 0.29
CA TRP A 49 -6.64 1.26 -1.02
C TRP A 49 -7.07 2.72 -0.94
N CYS A 50 -8.03 3.04 -0.07
CA CYS A 50 -8.54 4.39 0.12
C CYS A 50 -7.57 5.25 0.94
N PHE A 51 -7.09 4.73 2.09
CA PHE A 51 -6.12 5.43 2.93
C PHE A 51 -4.84 5.79 2.19
N SER A 52 -4.31 4.88 1.38
CA SER A 52 -3.08 5.11 0.64
C SER A 52 -3.26 6.06 -0.55
N ALA A 53 -4.36 5.92 -1.30
CA ALA A 53 -4.63 6.80 -2.42
C ALA A 53 -4.96 8.23 -1.95
N LEU A 54 -5.75 8.41 -0.89
CA LEU A 54 -5.98 9.75 -0.34
C LEU A 54 -4.71 10.34 0.27
N SER A 55 -3.88 9.55 0.96
CA SER A 55 -2.57 10.01 1.41
C SER A 55 -1.69 10.52 0.26
N PHE A 56 -1.73 9.86 -0.90
CA PHE A 56 -1.07 10.30 -2.11
C PHE A 56 -1.68 11.61 -2.65
N ILE A 57 -3.01 11.70 -2.78
CA ILE A 57 -3.70 12.91 -3.24
C ILE A 57 -3.44 14.10 -2.30
N GLU A 58 -3.47 13.89 -0.98
CA GLU A 58 -3.11 14.91 0.01
C GLU A 58 -1.68 15.43 -0.20
N SER A 59 -0.74 14.55 -0.53
CA SER A 59 0.64 14.93 -0.84
C SER A 59 0.78 15.68 -2.16
N GLU A 60 -0.05 15.39 -3.15
CA GLU A 60 -0.10 16.15 -4.39
C GLU A 60 -0.64 17.57 -4.14
N ILE A 61 -1.68 17.73 -3.31
CA ILE A 61 -2.19 19.05 -2.90
C ILE A 61 -1.11 19.81 -2.14
N LEU A 62 -0.42 19.16 -1.21
CA LEU A 62 0.68 19.74 -0.45
C LEU A 62 1.84 20.18 -1.38
N ARG A 63 2.19 19.36 -2.37
CA ARG A 63 3.23 19.68 -3.37
C ARG A 63 2.86 20.88 -4.24
N GLU A 64 1.59 20.95 -4.68
CA GLU A 64 1.15 21.97 -5.62
C GLU A 64 0.79 23.30 -4.97
N LYS A 65 0.17 23.26 -3.80
CA LYS A 65 -0.39 24.45 -3.12
C LYS A 65 0.29 24.80 -1.82
N GLY A 66 1.04 23.87 -1.22
CA GLY A 66 1.60 24.02 0.12
C GLY A 66 0.57 23.83 1.24
N ASP A 67 -0.66 23.44 0.90
CA ASP A 67 -1.75 23.25 1.87
C ASP A 67 -1.76 21.80 2.38
N SER A 68 -1.73 21.62 3.69
CA SER A 68 -1.95 20.32 4.32
C SER A 68 -3.44 20.13 4.55
N VAL A 69 -4.03 19.12 3.90
CA VAL A 69 -5.44 18.76 4.02
C VAL A 69 -5.58 17.36 4.59
N ASP A 70 -6.71 17.08 5.18
CA ASP A 70 -7.11 15.78 5.71
C ASP A 70 -8.45 15.40 5.07
N LEU A 71 -8.42 14.41 4.17
CA LEU A 71 -9.56 14.02 3.34
C LEU A 71 -10.28 12.82 3.95
N ALA A 72 -11.62 12.79 3.80
CA ALA A 72 -12.47 11.77 4.40
C ALA A 72 -12.42 10.44 3.63
N GLU A 73 -11.72 9.44 4.16
CA GLU A 73 -11.70 8.10 3.59
C GLU A 73 -13.10 7.48 3.54
N MET A 74 -13.90 7.67 4.59
CA MET A 74 -15.20 7.02 4.69
C MET A 74 -16.25 7.59 3.74
N PHE A 75 -16.09 8.84 3.31
CA PHE A 75 -16.87 9.38 2.19
C PHE A 75 -16.61 8.59 0.90
N VAL A 76 -15.35 8.38 0.59
CA VAL A 76 -14.92 7.63 -0.61
C VAL A 76 -15.34 6.16 -0.52
N VAL A 77 -15.09 5.51 0.60
CA VAL A 77 -15.42 4.10 0.85
C VAL A 77 -16.92 3.86 0.66
N GLY A 78 -17.78 4.67 1.28
CA GLY A 78 -19.22 4.47 1.19
C GLY A 78 -19.76 4.69 -0.23
N LYS A 79 -19.24 5.69 -0.97
CA LYS A 79 -19.61 5.90 -2.39
C LYS A 79 -19.17 4.76 -3.28
N SER A 80 -17.92 4.27 -3.08
CA SER A 80 -17.40 3.12 -3.82
C SER A 80 -18.22 1.84 -3.54
N TYR A 81 -18.57 1.57 -2.28
CA TYR A 81 -19.42 0.44 -1.93
C TYR A 81 -20.79 0.50 -2.59
N ARG A 82 -21.38 1.67 -2.66
CA ARG A 82 -22.67 1.89 -3.35
C ARG A 82 -22.57 1.58 -4.85
N ASP A 83 -21.57 2.09 -5.54
CA ASP A 83 -21.35 1.83 -6.95
C ASP A 83 -21.12 0.34 -7.23
N ARG A 84 -20.32 -0.30 -6.36
CA ARG A 84 -20.04 -1.73 -6.43
C ARG A 84 -21.30 -2.56 -6.20
N ALA A 85 -22.17 -2.15 -5.27
CA ALA A 85 -23.47 -2.80 -5.06
C ALA A 85 -24.33 -2.77 -6.32
N VAL A 86 -24.40 -1.63 -7.00
CA VAL A 86 -25.13 -1.50 -8.26
C VAL A 86 -24.57 -2.43 -9.34
N LYS A 87 -23.25 -2.48 -9.49
CA LYS A 87 -22.58 -3.37 -10.47
C LYS A 87 -22.76 -4.83 -10.11
N TYR A 88 -22.63 -5.19 -8.83
CA TYR A 88 -22.85 -6.53 -8.32
C TYR A 88 -24.24 -7.06 -8.63
N VAL A 89 -25.28 -6.25 -8.37
CA VAL A 89 -26.66 -6.61 -8.64
C VAL A 89 -26.93 -6.72 -10.15
N ARG A 90 -26.38 -5.82 -10.97
CA ARG A 90 -26.47 -5.88 -12.44
C ARG A 90 -25.82 -7.11 -13.05
N LEU A 91 -24.81 -7.66 -12.38
CA LEU A 91 -24.09 -8.88 -12.79
C LEU A 91 -24.61 -10.14 -12.09
N ASP A 92 -25.83 -10.10 -11.55
CA ASP A 92 -26.47 -11.23 -10.87
C ASP A 92 -25.60 -11.85 -9.77
N GLY A 93 -24.80 -11.04 -9.09
CA GLY A 93 -23.88 -11.48 -8.04
C GLY A 93 -22.53 -12.01 -8.53
N HIS A 94 -22.28 -12.02 -9.82
CA HIS A 94 -21.01 -12.48 -10.42
C HIS A 94 -19.95 -11.37 -10.43
N LEU A 95 -19.69 -10.80 -9.28
CA LEU A 95 -18.66 -9.80 -9.05
C LEU A 95 -18.07 -10.02 -7.65
N ASN A 96 -16.78 -9.73 -7.45
CA ASN A 96 -16.26 -9.67 -6.09
C ASN A 96 -16.92 -8.52 -5.34
N PHE A 97 -17.58 -8.78 -4.20
CA PHE A 97 -18.10 -7.77 -3.29
C PHE A 97 -17.44 -7.98 -1.92
N ALA A 98 -16.44 -7.18 -1.62
CA ALA A 98 -15.61 -7.23 -0.41
C ALA A 98 -15.16 -5.82 -0.03
N ALA A 99 -14.43 -5.67 1.07
CA ALA A 99 -13.92 -4.38 1.56
C ALA A 99 -12.81 -3.79 0.67
N GLY A 100 -11.97 -4.67 0.09
CA GLY A 100 -10.86 -4.27 -0.78
C GLY A 100 -11.34 -3.66 -2.10
N SER A 101 -10.54 -2.75 -2.66
CA SER A 101 -10.80 -2.05 -3.93
C SER A 101 -9.50 -1.54 -4.52
N SER A 102 -9.55 -0.83 -5.66
CA SER A 102 -8.38 -0.30 -6.33
C SER A 102 -8.19 1.21 -6.07
N PHE A 103 -6.99 1.73 -6.34
CA PHE A 103 -6.75 3.18 -6.29
C PHE A 103 -7.61 3.95 -7.30
N GLY A 104 -7.93 3.33 -8.43
CA GLY A 104 -8.83 3.89 -9.42
C GLY A 104 -10.20 4.22 -8.86
N ASP A 105 -10.70 3.42 -7.91
CA ASP A 105 -11.99 3.68 -7.27
C ASP A 105 -12.02 5.00 -6.51
N VAL A 106 -10.89 5.40 -5.90
CA VAL A 106 -10.76 6.71 -5.24
C VAL A 106 -10.86 7.83 -6.28
N LEU A 107 -10.17 7.70 -7.40
CA LEU A 107 -10.21 8.68 -8.48
C LEU A 107 -11.62 8.79 -9.09
N HIS A 108 -12.30 7.67 -9.34
CA HIS A 108 -13.68 7.65 -9.80
C HIS A 108 -14.64 8.34 -8.83
N VAL A 109 -14.54 8.05 -7.54
CA VAL A 109 -15.40 8.70 -6.54
C VAL A 109 -15.13 10.20 -6.47
N ILE A 110 -13.87 10.63 -6.48
CA ILE A 110 -13.53 12.06 -6.51
C ILE A 110 -14.08 12.72 -7.77
N GLN A 111 -13.99 12.05 -8.93
CA GLN A 111 -14.51 12.55 -10.19
C GLN A 111 -16.03 12.72 -10.16
N ASP A 112 -16.76 11.71 -9.71
CA ASP A 112 -18.20 11.60 -9.85
C ASP A 112 -18.97 12.27 -8.70
N TYR A 113 -18.38 12.29 -7.49
CA TYR A 113 -19.04 12.74 -6.25
C TYR A 113 -18.29 13.84 -5.50
N GLY A 114 -17.10 14.24 -5.96
CA GLY A 114 -16.26 15.18 -5.22
C GLY A 114 -15.57 14.55 -4.02
N ILE A 115 -15.19 15.38 -3.05
CA ILE A 115 -14.49 14.98 -1.82
C ILE A 115 -14.85 15.94 -0.68
N VAL A 116 -14.71 15.47 0.56
CA VAL A 116 -14.97 16.26 1.76
C VAL A 116 -13.79 16.15 2.74
N PRO A 117 -13.61 17.12 3.65
CA PRO A 117 -12.65 16.98 4.75
C PRO A 117 -13.03 15.83 5.70
N GLU A 118 -12.05 15.21 6.35
CA GLU A 118 -12.26 14.14 7.34
C GLU A 118 -13.21 14.58 8.47
N THR A 119 -13.18 15.85 8.86
CA THR A 119 -14.06 16.41 9.91
C THR A 119 -15.55 16.30 9.57
N GLU A 120 -15.90 16.27 8.28
CA GLU A 120 -17.28 16.25 7.81
C GLU A 120 -17.88 14.83 7.72
N MET A 121 -17.01 13.81 7.57
CA MET A 121 -17.47 12.42 7.52
C MET A 121 -16.42 11.46 8.05
N ARG A 122 -16.26 11.38 9.36
CA ARG A 122 -15.31 10.47 10.02
C ARG A 122 -15.68 8.99 9.90
N GLY A 123 -16.94 8.70 9.63
CA GLY A 123 -17.40 7.33 9.36
C GLY A 123 -17.28 6.36 10.53
N LYS A 124 -17.54 6.78 11.76
CA LYS A 124 -17.40 5.97 13.00
C LYS A 124 -18.67 6.00 13.85
N ASN A 125 -19.83 5.75 13.22
CA ASN A 125 -21.13 5.82 13.92
C ASN A 125 -21.44 4.56 14.74
N TYR A 126 -20.55 3.58 14.78
CA TYR A 126 -20.72 2.30 15.46
C TYR A 126 -20.04 2.25 16.84
N GLY A 127 -19.69 3.40 17.40
CA GLY A 127 -19.27 3.54 18.81
C GLY A 127 -17.83 3.16 19.13
N THR A 128 -16.96 2.99 18.10
CA THR A 128 -15.51 2.78 18.31
C THR A 128 -14.71 4.01 17.85
N GLU A 129 -13.53 4.19 18.47
CA GLU A 129 -12.62 5.28 18.11
C GLU A 129 -11.83 4.96 16.81
N MET A 130 -11.76 3.69 16.45
CA MET A 130 -11.01 3.20 15.31
C MET A 130 -11.95 2.54 14.29
N PRO A 131 -11.64 2.55 12.97
CA PRO A 131 -12.46 1.90 11.97
C PRO A 131 -12.57 0.38 12.20
N GLU A 132 -13.80 -0.13 12.38
CA GLU A 132 -14.09 -1.56 12.51
C GLU A 132 -15.22 -1.94 11.55
N HIS A 133 -14.88 -2.49 10.39
CA HIS A 133 -15.82 -2.71 9.30
C HIS A 133 -16.30 -4.16 9.14
N ASN A 134 -15.84 -5.11 9.96
CA ASN A 134 -16.22 -6.53 9.82
C ASN A 134 -17.74 -6.75 9.80
N GLU A 135 -18.47 -6.04 10.67
CA GLU A 135 -19.94 -6.11 10.72
C GLU A 135 -20.56 -5.43 9.50
N LEU A 136 -20.11 -4.22 9.16
CA LEU A 136 -20.56 -3.48 7.99
C LEU A 136 -20.36 -4.30 6.70
N ASP A 137 -19.17 -4.85 6.48
CA ASP A 137 -18.84 -5.64 5.30
C ASP A 137 -19.75 -6.87 5.18
N SER A 138 -20.00 -7.55 6.30
CA SER A 138 -20.88 -8.70 6.37
C SER A 138 -22.33 -8.33 6.09
N ALA A 139 -22.82 -7.22 6.65
CA ALA A 139 -24.18 -6.71 6.45
C ALA A 139 -24.40 -6.31 4.99
N LEU A 140 -23.47 -5.55 4.39
CA LEU A 140 -23.57 -5.11 3.00
C LEU A 140 -23.51 -6.30 2.04
N LYS A 141 -22.58 -7.25 2.25
CA LYS A 141 -22.50 -8.48 1.43
C LYS A 141 -23.76 -9.31 1.53
N GLY A 142 -24.26 -9.52 2.75
CA GLY A 142 -25.52 -10.26 2.97
C GLY A 142 -26.70 -9.60 2.25
N TYR A 143 -26.82 -8.29 2.38
CA TYR A 143 -27.87 -7.52 1.76
C TYR A 143 -27.84 -7.60 0.22
N VAL A 144 -26.72 -7.26 -0.42
CA VAL A 144 -26.63 -7.28 -1.89
C VAL A 144 -26.78 -8.67 -2.47
N SER A 145 -26.31 -9.72 -1.75
CA SER A 145 -26.48 -11.11 -2.17
C SER A 145 -27.96 -11.52 -2.18
N ALA A 146 -28.72 -11.13 -1.15
CA ALA A 146 -30.17 -11.37 -1.11
C ALA A 146 -30.92 -10.62 -2.24
N ILE A 147 -30.51 -9.40 -2.57
CA ILE A 147 -31.08 -8.62 -3.66
C ILE A 147 -30.79 -9.27 -5.03
N ALA A 148 -29.51 -9.62 -5.28
CA ALA A 148 -29.10 -10.23 -6.55
C ALA A 148 -29.76 -11.60 -6.80
N SER A 149 -30.01 -12.37 -5.75
CA SER A 149 -30.64 -13.71 -5.82
C SER A 149 -32.18 -13.67 -5.74
N ASN A 150 -32.81 -12.48 -5.86
CA ASN A 150 -34.28 -12.35 -5.74
C ASN A 150 -34.99 -13.25 -6.76
N PRO A 151 -35.87 -14.18 -6.31
CA PRO A 151 -36.54 -15.14 -7.18
C PRO A 151 -37.53 -14.48 -8.14
N ASN A 152 -38.07 -13.31 -7.81
CA ASN A 152 -39.03 -12.60 -8.64
C ASN A 152 -38.39 -11.94 -9.87
N LYS A 153 -37.09 -11.89 -9.98
CA LYS A 153 -36.33 -11.31 -11.11
C LYS A 153 -36.71 -9.87 -11.48
N LYS A 154 -37.49 -9.18 -10.65
CA LYS A 154 -37.89 -7.78 -10.81
C LYS A 154 -37.62 -7.05 -9.50
N LEU A 155 -36.68 -6.14 -9.53
CA LEU A 155 -36.32 -5.31 -8.40
C LEU A 155 -37.10 -4.01 -8.39
N THR A 156 -37.44 -3.52 -7.21
CA THR A 156 -37.89 -2.13 -7.00
C THR A 156 -36.67 -1.23 -6.78
N THR A 157 -36.85 0.08 -6.85
CA THR A 157 -35.77 1.05 -6.54
C THR A 157 -35.49 1.13 -5.05
N ALA A 158 -36.32 0.56 -4.19
CA ALA A 158 -36.15 0.61 -2.73
C ALA A 158 -34.90 -0.11 -2.22
N TRP A 159 -34.40 -1.12 -2.94
CA TRP A 159 -33.22 -1.87 -2.51
C TRP A 159 -31.97 -0.96 -2.37
N LEU A 160 -31.80 0.02 -3.27
CA LEU A 160 -30.65 0.90 -3.22
C LEU A 160 -30.73 1.86 -2.02
N ASN A 161 -31.95 2.36 -1.71
CA ASN A 161 -32.17 3.16 -0.50
C ASN A 161 -31.92 2.34 0.77
N GLY A 162 -32.29 1.04 0.77
CA GLY A 162 -31.99 0.14 1.87
C GLY A 162 -30.47 -0.07 2.06
N PHE A 163 -29.73 -0.20 0.95
CA PHE A 163 -28.27 -0.28 0.98
C PHE A 163 -27.65 1.01 1.52
N ASP A 164 -28.07 2.18 0.99
CA ASP A 164 -27.61 3.49 1.44
C ASP A 164 -27.91 3.69 2.94
N GLY A 165 -29.07 3.22 3.42
CA GLY A 165 -29.44 3.27 4.84
C GLY A 165 -28.51 2.45 5.73
N ILE A 166 -28.03 1.27 5.27
CA ILE A 166 -27.01 0.51 6.01
C ILE A 166 -25.69 1.29 6.03
N VAL A 167 -25.23 1.78 4.89
CA VAL A 167 -23.98 2.57 4.83
C VAL A 167 -24.05 3.77 5.76
N SER A 168 -25.14 4.56 5.70
CA SER A 168 -25.31 5.74 6.56
C SER A 168 -25.37 5.41 8.06
N ALA A 169 -25.95 4.27 8.43
CA ALA A 169 -25.99 3.84 9.82
C ALA A 169 -24.60 3.63 10.43
N TYR A 170 -23.65 3.13 9.64
CA TYR A 170 -22.27 2.85 10.08
C TYR A 170 -21.31 4.01 9.82
N LEU A 171 -21.38 4.62 8.63
CA LEU A 171 -20.40 5.62 8.20
C LEU A 171 -20.89 7.07 8.36
N GLY A 172 -22.17 7.28 8.58
CA GLY A 172 -22.80 8.60 8.67
C GLY A 172 -23.42 9.05 7.36
N GLU A 173 -24.16 10.18 7.46
CA GLU A 173 -24.80 10.80 6.31
C GLU A 173 -23.77 11.55 5.46
N TYR A 174 -23.99 11.53 4.14
CA TYR A 174 -23.13 12.29 3.23
C TYR A 174 -23.44 13.77 3.29
N PRO A 175 -22.46 14.65 3.59
CA PRO A 175 -22.71 16.07 3.64
C PRO A 175 -22.99 16.62 2.23
N GLU A 176 -24.14 17.31 2.06
CA GLU A 176 -24.44 18.01 0.82
C GLU A 176 -23.65 19.32 0.70
N LYS A 177 -23.42 19.99 1.83
CA LYS A 177 -22.64 21.23 1.95
C LYS A 177 -21.94 21.27 3.30
N PHE A 178 -20.79 21.91 3.32
CA PHE A 178 -19.97 22.12 4.52
C PHE A 178 -19.15 23.40 4.41
N GLU A 179 -18.55 23.84 5.51
CA GLU A 179 -17.75 25.06 5.57
C GLU A 179 -16.27 24.77 5.73
N VAL A 180 -15.43 25.39 4.89
CA VAL A 180 -13.97 25.40 5.04
C VAL A 180 -13.49 26.84 4.94
N ALA A 181 -12.74 27.30 5.95
CA ALA A 181 -12.18 28.66 6.02
C ALA A 181 -13.24 29.77 5.77
N GLY A 182 -14.46 29.59 6.31
CA GLY A 182 -15.56 30.56 6.20
C GLY A 182 -16.25 30.60 4.84
N LYS A 183 -16.04 29.60 3.97
CA LYS A 183 -16.75 29.43 2.70
C LYS A 183 -17.48 28.10 2.69
N THR A 184 -18.69 28.13 2.14
CA THR A 184 -19.51 26.93 1.95
C THR A 184 -19.19 26.27 0.62
N TYR A 185 -19.03 24.94 0.63
CA TYR A 185 -18.74 24.11 -0.54
C TYR A 185 -19.70 22.93 -0.62
N THR A 186 -20.01 22.48 -1.82
CA THR A 186 -20.41 21.09 -2.08
C THR A 186 -19.16 20.22 -2.20
N PRO A 187 -19.27 18.88 -2.12
CA PRO A 187 -18.11 17.99 -2.32
C PRO A 187 -17.38 18.23 -3.66
N GLU A 188 -18.12 18.47 -4.75
CA GLU A 188 -17.53 18.76 -6.06
C GLU A 188 -16.83 20.12 -6.10
N GLN A 189 -17.44 21.14 -5.48
CA GLN A 189 -16.82 22.47 -5.38
C GLN A 189 -15.55 22.43 -4.52
N TYR A 190 -15.49 21.57 -3.50
CA TYR A 190 -14.29 21.41 -2.68
C TYR A 190 -13.17 20.69 -3.44
N ARG A 191 -13.50 19.63 -4.21
CA ARG A 191 -12.56 19.01 -5.17
C ARG A 191 -11.94 20.06 -6.09
N ASP A 192 -12.78 20.91 -6.70
CA ASP A 192 -12.33 21.94 -7.64
C ASP A 192 -11.48 23.02 -6.93
N TYR A 193 -11.87 23.42 -5.71
CA TYR A 193 -11.08 24.30 -4.86
C TYR A 193 -9.70 23.70 -4.55
N LEU A 194 -9.63 22.42 -4.24
CA LEU A 194 -8.37 21.71 -4.01
C LEU A 194 -7.53 21.55 -5.30
N GLY A 195 -8.14 21.74 -6.48
CA GLY A 195 -7.45 21.63 -7.76
C GLY A 195 -7.21 20.19 -8.19
N ILE A 196 -7.95 19.23 -7.63
CA ILE A 196 -7.79 17.82 -7.98
C ILE A 196 -8.36 17.58 -9.37
N ASN A 197 -7.51 17.22 -10.31
CA ASN A 197 -7.88 16.76 -11.64
C ASN A 197 -7.47 15.30 -11.80
N VAL A 198 -8.43 14.40 -11.82
CA VAL A 198 -8.16 12.95 -11.86
C VAL A 198 -7.47 12.51 -13.14
N ASP A 199 -7.59 13.26 -14.25
CA ASP A 199 -6.91 12.98 -15.51
C ASP A 199 -5.38 13.24 -15.45
N ASP A 200 -4.90 13.80 -14.35
CA ASP A 200 -3.47 14.01 -14.12
C ASP A 200 -2.78 12.78 -13.53
N TYR A 201 -3.53 11.76 -13.15
CA TYR A 201 -3.01 10.55 -12.53
C TYR A 201 -3.08 9.37 -13.49
N VAL A 202 -2.01 8.58 -13.51
CA VAL A 202 -1.89 7.40 -14.37
C VAL A 202 -1.61 6.16 -13.54
N ASN A 203 -2.26 5.06 -13.91
CA ASN A 203 -2.06 3.75 -13.32
C ASN A 203 -1.06 2.96 -14.17
N LEU A 204 0.00 2.46 -13.55
CA LEU A 204 1.10 1.74 -14.20
C LEU A 204 1.27 0.36 -13.58
N THR A 205 1.65 -0.61 -14.40
CA THR A 205 1.95 -1.98 -13.98
C THR A 205 3.06 -2.59 -14.83
N SER A 206 3.48 -3.83 -14.51
CA SER A 206 4.53 -4.53 -15.26
C SER A 206 4.27 -6.03 -15.26
N PHE A 207 3.61 -6.52 -16.33
CA PHE A 207 3.36 -7.95 -16.54
C PHE A 207 3.57 -8.33 -18.01
N SER A 208 4.19 -9.49 -18.27
CA SER A 208 4.59 -9.88 -19.63
C SER A 208 3.51 -10.65 -20.41
N HIS A 209 2.37 -11.00 -19.78
CA HIS A 209 1.26 -11.68 -20.46
C HIS A 209 0.42 -10.73 -21.35
N HIS A 210 0.64 -9.42 -21.25
CA HIS A 210 0.13 -8.43 -22.18
C HIS A 210 1.27 -7.62 -22.82
N PRO A 211 1.07 -7.04 -24.03
CA PRO A 211 2.10 -6.23 -24.66
C PRO A 211 2.53 -5.04 -23.80
N PHE A 212 3.83 -4.80 -23.71
CA PHE A 212 4.32 -3.55 -23.09
C PHE A 212 3.90 -2.34 -23.91
N TYR A 213 3.78 -1.19 -23.23
CA TYR A 213 3.32 0.11 -23.75
C TYR A 213 1.86 0.12 -24.22
N SER A 214 1.08 -0.89 -23.84
CA SER A 214 -0.38 -0.94 -24.01
C SER A 214 -1.07 -0.80 -22.65
N GLN A 215 -2.39 -0.67 -22.68
CA GLN A 215 -3.22 -0.72 -21.49
C GLN A 215 -3.93 -2.06 -21.42
N PHE A 216 -4.08 -2.59 -20.23
CA PHE A 216 -4.90 -3.76 -19.96
C PHE A 216 -5.53 -3.69 -18.57
N ILE A 217 -6.53 -4.51 -18.31
CA ILE A 217 -7.17 -4.66 -17.02
C ILE A 217 -6.35 -5.64 -16.18
N ILE A 218 -5.81 -5.20 -15.04
CA ILE A 218 -5.15 -6.11 -14.11
C ILE A 218 -6.22 -7.05 -13.54
N GLU A 219 -6.04 -8.35 -13.76
CA GLU A 219 -7.01 -9.38 -13.37
C GLU A 219 -6.85 -9.75 -11.89
N VAL A 220 -7.30 -8.87 -11.02
CA VAL A 220 -7.41 -9.09 -9.58
C VAL A 220 -8.83 -8.83 -9.11
N PRO A 221 -9.32 -9.53 -8.06
CA PRO A 221 -10.71 -9.39 -7.60
C PRO A 221 -11.11 -7.98 -7.19
N ASP A 222 -10.16 -7.19 -6.69
CA ASP A 222 -10.40 -5.84 -6.20
C ASP A 222 -10.45 -4.78 -7.29
N ASN A 223 -9.99 -5.12 -8.51
CA ASN A 223 -10.22 -4.29 -9.71
C ASN A 223 -11.63 -4.53 -10.30
N TRP A 224 -12.65 -4.39 -9.47
CA TRP A 224 -14.05 -4.67 -9.83
C TRP A 224 -14.64 -3.69 -10.85
N ARG A 225 -14.07 -2.48 -11.02
CA ARG A 225 -14.45 -1.54 -12.08
C ARG A 225 -13.91 -1.93 -13.44
N TRP A 226 -12.85 -2.79 -13.45
CA TRP A 226 -12.09 -3.18 -14.64
C TRP A 226 -11.29 -2.02 -15.22
N ASP A 227 -10.72 -1.23 -14.33
CA ASP A 227 -9.83 -0.14 -14.71
C ASP A 227 -8.55 -0.67 -15.35
N THR A 228 -8.06 0.07 -16.34
CA THR A 228 -6.85 -0.27 -17.05
C THR A 228 -5.59 0.33 -16.39
N ALA A 229 -4.47 -0.32 -16.62
CA ALA A 229 -3.16 0.19 -16.29
C ALA A 229 -2.25 0.17 -17.53
N TYR A 230 -1.37 1.16 -17.66
CA TYR A 230 -0.31 1.12 -18.66
C TYR A 230 0.75 0.10 -18.25
N ASN A 231 1.11 -0.76 -19.19
CA ASN A 231 2.06 -1.83 -18.98
C ASN A 231 3.47 -1.42 -19.39
N LEU A 232 4.42 -1.50 -18.48
CA LEU A 232 5.83 -1.19 -18.72
C LEU A 232 6.72 -2.41 -18.46
N PRO A 233 7.87 -2.55 -19.12
CA PRO A 233 8.92 -3.44 -18.62
C PRO A 233 9.29 -3.06 -17.18
N ILE A 234 9.66 -4.05 -16.35
CA ILE A 234 9.91 -3.81 -14.93
C ILE A 234 11.01 -2.76 -14.68
N ASP A 235 12.04 -2.73 -15.50
CA ASP A 235 13.12 -1.74 -15.35
C ASP A 235 12.62 -0.33 -15.61
N GLU A 236 11.70 -0.15 -16.58
CA GLU A 236 11.10 1.14 -16.87
C GLU A 236 10.08 1.57 -15.79
N LEU A 237 9.34 0.62 -15.21
CA LEU A 237 8.48 0.90 -14.08
C LEU A 237 9.32 1.40 -12.87
N MET A 238 10.43 0.72 -12.58
CA MET A 238 11.36 1.15 -11.52
C MET A 238 11.98 2.52 -11.82
N GLU A 239 12.35 2.78 -13.10
CA GLU A 239 12.83 4.10 -13.53
C GLU A 239 11.79 5.19 -13.21
N VAL A 240 10.51 4.97 -13.51
CA VAL A 240 9.42 5.91 -13.18
C VAL A 240 9.36 6.15 -11.67
N MET A 241 9.42 5.09 -10.86
CA MET A 241 9.32 5.21 -9.41
C MET A 241 10.47 6.03 -8.82
N TYR A 242 11.70 5.75 -9.22
CA TYR A 242 12.87 6.54 -8.79
C TYR A 242 12.77 7.98 -9.27
N HIS A 243 12.48 8.17 -10.56
CA HIS A 243 12.36 9.51 -11.16
C HIS A 243 11.28 10.34 -10.47
N ALA A 244 10.14 9.74 -10.13
CA ALA A 244 9.06 10.42 -9.41
C ALA A 244 9.56 11.00 -8.08
N ILE A 245 10.17 10.17 -7.22
CA ILE A 245 10.64 10.60 -5.91
C ILE A 245 11.76 11.66 -6.03
N GLU A 246 12.72 11.45 -6.92
CA GLU A 246 13.84 12.37 -7.12
C GLU A 246 13.37 13.76 -7.60
N ASN A 247 12.23 13.82 -8.31
CA ASN A 247 11.64 15.06 -8.82
C ASN A 247 10.51 15.65 -7.93
N GLY A 248 10.37 15.17 -6.70
CA GLY A 248 9.46 15.79 -5.72
C GLY A 248 8.04 15.22 -5.74
N TYR A 249 7.77 14.15 -6.49
CA TYR A 249 6.48 13.46 -6.53
C TYR A 249 6.47 12.27 -5.57
N THR A 250 5.28 11.86 -5.19
CA THR A 250 5.00 10.64 -4.45
C THR A 250 4.07 9.75 -5.29
N PHE A 251 3.74 8.54 -4.82
CA PHE A 251 2.80 7.69 -5.55
C PHE A 251 2.12 6.65 -4.65
N ALA A 252 0.88 6.31 -4.98
CA ALA A 252 0.18 5.19 -4.37
C ALA A 252 0.76 3.87 -4.92
N TRP A 253 0.96 2.88 -4.06
CA TRP A 253 1.66 1.64 -4.34
C TRP A 253 0.86 0.43 -3.87
N GLY A 254 0.40 -0.40 -4.81
CA GLY A 254 -0.24 -1.68 -4.57
C GLY A 254 0.79 -2.81 -4.59
N SER A 255 0.80 -3.64 -3.57
CA SER A 255 1.80 -4.69 -3.37
C SER A 255 1.24 -5.90 -2.64
N ASP A 256 1.83 -7.05 -2.93
CA ASP A 256 1.74 -8.21 -2.04
C ASP A 256 2.65 -7.99 -0.82
N VAL A 257 2.08 -8.13 0.37
CA VAL A 257 2.79 -7.98 1.65
C VAL A 257 2.76 -9.28 2.49
N SER A 258 2.28 -10.38 1.90
CA SER A 258 2.21 -11.69 2.57
C SER A 258 3.57 -12.40 2.69
N GLU A 259 4.64 -11.74 2.24
CA GLU A 259 6.02 -12.23 2.29
C GLU A 259 6.61 -12.19 3.70
N LYS A 260 7.48 -13.18 4.02
CA LYS A 260 8.19 -13.23 5.30
C LYS A 260 9.09 -12.02 5.54
N GLY A 261 9.61 -11.43 4.46
CA GLY A 261 10.45 -10.23 4.53
C GLY A 261 9.67 -8.94 4.76
N PHE A 262 8.33 -8.95 4.65
CA PHE A 262 7.48 -7.85 5.08
C PHE A 262 7.19 -7.97 6.58
N THR A 263 7.93 -7.23 7.39
CA THR A 263 7.95 -7.42 8.84
C THR A 263 7.22 -6.31 9.58
N ARG A 264 6.72 -6.61 10.77
CA ARG A 264 6.12 -5.59 11.67
C ARG A 264 7.13 -4.56 12.17
N ASN A 265 8.43 -4.81 11.98
CA ASN A 265 9.48 -3.87 12.35
C ASN A 265 9.72 -2.78 11.31
N GLY A 266 8.91 -2.70 10.25
CA GLY A 266 8.99 -1.67 9.22
C GLY A 266 10.03 -1.99 8.14
N LEU A 267 10.25 -3.26 7.83
CA LEU A 267 11.11 -3.72 6.75
C LEU A 267 10.27 -4.50 5.73
N ALA A 268 10.58 -4.31 4.45
CA ALA A 268 10.08 -5.09 3.33
C ALA A 268 11.27 -5.48 2.44
N THR A 269 11.74 -6.74 2.57
CA THR A 269 12.95 -7.25 1.93
C THR A 269 12.69 -8.62 1.28
N MET A 270 13.51 -8.99 0.31
CA MET A 270 13.44 -10.29 -0.39
C MET A 270 14.74 -11.07 -0.20
N PRO A 271 15.04 -11.56 1.01
CA PRO A 271 16.28 -12.28 1.27
C PRO A 271 16.32 -13.57 0.45
N VAL A 272 17.50 -13.89 -0.09
CA VAL A 272 17.76 -15.18 -0.71
C VAL A 272 17.50 -16.26 0.34
N GLU A 273 16.50 -17.13 0.09
CA GLU A 273 16.30 -18.29 0.96
C GLU A 273 17.52 -19.20 0.84
N GLN A 274 18.32 -19.27 1.89
CA GLN A 274 19.33 -20.31 1.98
C GLN A 274 18.57 -21.63 1.95
N LYS A 275 18.70 -22.39 0.86
CA LYS A 275 18.28 -23.78 0.84
C LYS A 275 19.06 -24.43 1.97
N LYS A 276 18.40 -24.69 3.11
CA LYS A 276 18.97 -25.58 4.13
C LYS A 276 19.26 -26.86 3.36
N ALA A 277 20.52 -27.20 3.16
CA ALA A 277 20.89 -28.50 2.63
C ALA A 277 20.09 -29.50 3.46
N ALA A 278 19.30 -30.34 2.76
CA ALA A 278 18.53 -31.33 3.46
C ALA A 278 19.52 -32.16 4.29
N ALA A 279 19.58 -31.87 5.57
CA ALA A 279 20.50 -32.56 6.46
C ALA A 279 20.03 -34.01 6.53
N GLY A 280 20.84 -34.91 6.02
CA GLY A 280 20.67 -36.35 6.12
C GLY A 280 19.81 -36.97 5.03
N SER A 281 20.06 -38.26 4.76
CA SER A 281 19.22 -39.13 3.96
C SER A 281 17.85 -39.32 4.66
N ASP A 282 16.82 -39.76 3.93
CA ASP A 282 15.53 -40.11 4.53
C ASP A 282 15.68 -41.08 5.68
N GLN A 283 16.71 -41.93 5.67
CA GLN A 283 17.05 -42.85 6.72
C GLN A 283 17.57 -42.14 7.99
N GLU A 284 18.37 -41.07 7.87
CA GLU A 284 18.84 -40.27 9.00
C GLU A 284 17.72 -39.45 9.66
N ARG A 285 16.74 -38.96 8.87
CA ARG A 285 15.52 -38.34 9.39
C ARG A 285 14.68 -39.32 10.20
N TRP A 286 14.61 -40.57 9.75
CA TRP A 286 13.81 -41.63 10.43
C TRP A 286 14.43 -42.07 11.74
N VAL A 287 15.74 -42.07 11.88
CA VAL A 287 16.46 -42.54 13.11
C VAL A 287 16.59 -41.43 14.15
N GLY A 288 16.06 -40.23 13.92
CA GLY A 288 16.02 -39.14 14.89
C GLY A 288 17.38 -38.53 15.23
N LYS A 289 18.40 -38.81 14.42
CA LYS A 289 19.76 -38.24 14.60
C LYS A 289 19.93 -36.83 14.01
N ALA A 290 18.93 -36.30 13.33
CA ALA A 290 18.92 -34.95 12.74
C ALA A 290 18.36 -33.86 13.69
N LYS A 291 18.41 -34.05 15.00
CA LYS A 291 18.27 -32.96 15.96
C LYS A 291 19.63 -32.37 16.28
N GLU A 292 20.28 -31.82 15.27
CA GLU A 292 21.25 -30.77 15.56
C GLU A 292 20.48 -29.50 15.85
N GLU A 293 20.68 -28.98 17.03
CA GLU A 293 20.16 -27.71 17.50
C GLU A 293 20.36 -26.64 16.41
N ASN A 294 19.26 -26.05 15.98
CA ASN A 294 19.32 -24.80 15.25
C ASN A 294 19.94 -23.75 16.19
N LYS A 295 21.27 -23.69 16.27
CA LYS A 295 21.94 -22.47 16.64
C LYS A 295 21.65 -21.51 15.51
N GLU A 296 20.75 -20.55 15.73
CA GLU A 296 20.66 -19.37 14.88
C GLU A 296 22.08 -18.77 14.86
N GLU A 297 22.78 -18.97 13.75
CA GLU A 297 24.02 -18.26 13.50
C GLU A 297 23.66 -16.77 13.55
N VAL A 298 24.22 -16.07 14.52
CA VAL A 298 24.09 -14.62 14.60
C VAL A 298 24.78 -14.05 13.35
N LYS A 299 23.97 -13.70 12.35
CA LYS A 299 24.45 -13.12 11.11
C LYS A 299 25.01 -11.74 11.42
N THR A 300 26.28 -11.53 11.13
CA THR A 300 26.98 -10.25 11.31
C THR A 300 26.81 -9.33 10.10
N GLU A 301 26.22 -9.82 9.02
CA GLU A 301 25.99 -9.10 7.76
C GLU A 301 24.50 -9.09 7.41
N LEU A 302 24.06 -8.04 6.72
CA LEU A 302 22.71 -7.99 6.18
C LEU A 302 22.49 -9.12 5.17
N PRO A 303 21.31 -9.74 5.10
CA PRO A 303 21.03 -10.81 4.17
C PRO A 303 21.10 -10.31 2.72
N GLU A 304 21.72 -11.10 1.86
CA GLU A 304 21.65 -10.91 0.41
C GLU A 304 20.21 -11.02 -0.07
N GLU A 305 19.79 -10.15 -1.00
CA GLU A 305 18.46 -10.20 -1.57
C GLU A 305 18.49 -10.81 -2.99
N ILE A 306 17.33 -11.31 -3.42
CA ILE A 306 17.16 -11.86 -4.78
C ILE A 306 17.32 -10.74 -5.82
N VAL A 307 17.72 -11.12 -7.02
CA VAL A 307 17.63 -10.26 -8.21
C VAL A 307 16.30 -10.58 -8.90
N ALA A 308 15.28 -9.76 -8.64
CA ALA A 308 13.95 -9.97 -9.20
C ALA A 308 13.92 -9.65 -10.71
N THR A 309 13.47 -10.60 -11.53
CA THR A 309 13.35 -10.44 -12.98
C THR A 309 11.89 -10.28 -13.42
N GLN A 310 11.68 -9.87 -14.68
CA GLN A 310 10.35 -9.78 -15.27
C GLN A 310 9.64 -11.14 -15.28
N GLU A 311 10.36 -12.20 -15.58
CA GLU A 311 9.84 -13.57 -15.63
C GLU A 311 9.43 -14.06 -14.25
N MET A 312 10.24 -13.80 -13.22
CA MET A 312 9.90 -14.15 -11.84
C MET A 312 8.61 -13.45 -11.38
N ARG A 313 8.44 -12.17 -11.74
CA ARG A 313 7.21 -11.42 -11.44
C ARG A 313 5.99 -12.07 -12.09
N GLN A 314 6.10 -12.38 -13.38
CA GLN A 314 5.00 -13.00 -14.14
C GLN A 314 4.65 -14.37 -13.56
N ASP A 315 5.64 -15.22 -13.31
CA ASP A 315 5.42 -16.55 -12.71
C ASP A 315 4.74 -16.44 -11.33
N ALA A 316 5.14 -15.48 -10.50
CA ALA A 316 4.55 -15.27 -9.19
C ALA A 316 3.08 -14.79 -9.26
N TYR A 317 2.76 -13.93 -10.21
CA TYR A 317 1.40 -13.48 -10.46
C TYR A 317 0.51 -14.62 -10.98
N ASP A 318 0.98 -15.38 -11.98
CA ASP A 318 0.26 -16.50 -12.58
C ASP A 318 0.00 -17.63 -11.57
N ARG A 319 0.95 -17.87 -10.66
CA ARG A 319 0.83 -18.88 -9.59
C ARG A 319 0.16 -18.38 -8.32
N LYS A 320 -0.24 -17.11 -8.26
CA LYS A 320 -0.84 -16.47 -7.09
C LYS A 320 0.06 -16.54 -5.84
N THR A 321 1.37 -16.44 -6.05
CA THR A 321 2.37 -16.19 -4.99
C THR A 321 2.71 -14.70 -4.88
N THR A 322 2.15 -13.89 -5.78
CA THR A 322 2.00 -12.45 -5.66
C THR A 322 0.52 -12.14 -5.83
N THR A 323 -0.10 -11.59 -4.81
CA THR A 323 -1.53 -11.29 -4.74
C THR A 323 -1.77 -9.81 -4.45
N ASP A 324 -3.01 -9.35 -4.65
CA ASP A 324 -3.43 -7.98 -4.32
C ASP A 324 -3.80 -7.91 -2.84
N ASP A 325 -2.82 -7.57 -1.99
CA ASP A 325 -2.98 -7.65 -0.55
C ASP A 325 -3.12 -6.28 0.12
N HIS A 326 -2.34 -5.28 -0.32
CA HIS A 326 -2.24 -4.04 0.44
C HIS A 326 -1.86 -2.84 -0.42
N GLY A 327 -2.52 -1.72 -0.13
CA GLY A 327 -2.19 -0.41 -0.68
C GLY A 327 -1.41 0.45 0.31
N MET A 328 -0.33 1.09 -0.14
CA MET A 328 0.53 1.96 0.64
C MET A 328 0.93 3.20 -0.16
N HIS A 329 1.67 4.13 0.46
CA HIS A 329 2.10 5.37 -0.17
C HIS A 329 3.62 5.50 -0.10
N ILE A 330 4.30 5.51 -1.25
CA ILE A 330 5.75 5.73 -1.35
C ILE A 330 6.05 7.21 -1.52
N TYR A 331 6.94 7.75 -0.66
CA TYR A 331 7.22 9.18 -0.59
C TYR A 331 8.70 9.55 -0.53
N GLY A 332 9.60 8.57 -0.39
CA GLY A 332 11.01 8.85 -0.22
C GLY A 332 11.92 7.73 -0.64
N LEU A 333 13.21 8.01 -0.61
CA LEU A 333 14.32 7.09 -0.87
C LEU A 333 15.31 7.12 0.27
N ALA A 334 15.81 5.96 0.65
CA ALA A 334 16.88 5.77 1.63
C ALA A 334 17.90 4.76 1.11
N LYS A 335 19.01 4.63 1.83
CA LYS A 335 19.98 3.54 1.65
C LYS A 335 20.35 2.95 3.00
N ASP A 336 20.67 1.66 3.01
CA ASP A 336 21.23 1.00 4.18
C ASP A 336 22.73 1.31 4.35
N GLN A 337 23.34 0.75 5.38
CA GLN A 337 24.78 0.90 5.67
C GLN A 337 25.70 0.29 4.59
N ASN A 338 25.19 -0.62 3.74
CA ASN A 338 25.90 -1.22 2.62
C ASN A 338 25.70 -0.45 1.29
N GLY A 339 24.84 0.59 1.30
CA GLY A 339 24.51 1.39 0.13
C GLY A 339 23.37 0.84 -0.72
N ASN A 340 22.70 -0.23 -0.31
CA ASN A 340 21.51 -0.75 -0.99
C ASN A 340 20.34 0.24 -0.90
N LYS A 341 19.58 0.41 -1.96
CA LYS A 341 18.48 1.36 -2.04
C LYS A 341 17.18 0.81 -1.49
N TYR A 342 16.45 1.68 -0.81
CA TYR A 342 15.12 1.41 -0.25
C TYR A 342 14.17 2.56 -0.57
N PHE A 343 12.91 2.22 -0.79
CA PHE A 343 11.82 3.17 -0.80
C PHE A 343 11.31 3.39 0.62
N MET A 344 11.01 4.65 0.95
CA MET A 344 10.34 5.01 2.21
C MET A 344 8.84 4.98 1.98
N VAL A 345 8.16 4.14 2.74
CA VAL A 345 6.74 3.80 2.56
C VAL A 345 5.96 4.24 3.77
N LYS A 346 4.97 5.12 3.56
CA LYS A 346 3.97 5.49 4.55
C LYS A 346 2.85 4.45 4.53
N ASN A 347 2.69 3.73 5.65
CA ASN A 347 1.64 2.75 5.83
C ASN A 347 0.44 3.35 6.58
N SER A 348 -0.70 2.67 6.55
CA SER A 348 -1.94 3.08 7.20
C SER A 348 -2.28 2.24 8.44
N TRP A 349 -1.26 1.84 9.22
CA TRP A 349 -1.42 1.05 10.45
C TRP A 349 -1.06 1.82 11.73
N GLY A 350 -1.16 3.17 11.67
CA GLY A 350 -0.77 4.07 12.75
C GLY A 350 0.74 4.15 12.92
N GLU A 351 1.18 4.99 13.86
CA GLU A 351 2.59 5.18 14.20
C GLU A 351 3.14 4.01 15.02
N THR A 352 3.16 2.80 14.43
CA THR A 352 3.60 1.56 15.06
C THR A 352 5.01 1.16 14.61
N GLY A 353 5.62 0.21 15.34
CA GLY A 353 6.92 -0.35 15.00
C GLY A 353 8.11 0.58 15.25
N LYS A 354 9.31 0.10 14.86
CA LYS A 354 10.59 0.81 15.08
C LYS A 354 10.63 2.17 14.38
N TYR A 355 10.02 2.26 13.19
CA TYR A 355 10.06 3.45 12.34
C TYR A 355 8.71 4.21 12.34
N LYS A 356 7.90 4.06 13.39
CA LYS A 356 6.67 4.84 13.63
C LYS A 356 5.73 4.90 12.42
N GLY A 357 5.39 3.73 11.88
CA GLY A 357 4.44 3.62 10.76
C GLY A 357 5.04 3.80 9.37
N ILE A 358 6.38 3.92 9.29
CA ILE A 358 7.13 3.92 8.04
C ILE A 358 7.74 2.52 7.82
N TRP A 359 7.74 2.08 6.56
CA TRP A 359 8.45 0.90 6.09
C TRP A 359 9.56 1.28 5.14
N TYR A 360 10.66 0.54 5.22
CA TYR A 360 11.74 0.60 4.25
C TYR A 360 11.64 -0.63 3.35
N ALA A 361 11.20 -0.41 2.11
CA ALA A 361 11.05 -1.45 1.11
C ALA A 361 12.24 -1.47 0.16
N SER A 362 12.96 -2.59 0.11
CA SER A 362 14.13 -2.74 -0.75
C SER A 362 13.75 -2.67 -2.23
N ASP A 363 14.72 -2.31 -3.08
CA ASP A 363 14.56 -2.38 -4.54
C ASP A 363 14.06 -3.75 -5.00
N ALA A 364 14.63 -4.82 -4.43
CA ALA A 364 14.25 -6.20 -4.75
C ALA A 364 12.79 -6.49 -4.40
N PHE A 365 12.32 -6.06 -3.23
CA PHE A 365 10.94 -6.24 -2.80
C PHE A 365 9.97 -5.47 -3.71
N VAL A 366 10.22 -4.19 -3.93
CA VAL A 366 9.36 -3.34 -4.76
C VAL A 366 9.34 -3.88 -6.19
N ARG A 367 10.47 -4.22 -6.77
CA ARG A 367 10.59 -4.80 -8.09
C ARG A 367 9.80 -6.10 -8.23
N TYR A 368 9.81 -6.95 -7.21
CA TYR A 368 9.19 -8.28 -7.27
C TYR A 368 7.69 -8.24 -6.96
N LYS A 369 7.28 -7.49 -5.94
CA LYS A 369 5.94 -7.57 -5.34
C LYS A 369 4.97 -6.45 -5.71
N THR A 370 5.39 -5.46 -6.49
CA THR A 370 4.49 -4.41 -6.97
C THR A 370 3.43 -4.98 -7.91
N LEU A 371 2.16 -4.72 -7.64
CA LEU A 371 1.07 -4.95 -8.59
C LEU A 371 0.89 -3.74 -9.50
N ASN A 372 0.67 -2.59 -8.92
CA ASN A 372 0.51 -1.34 -9.67
C ASN A 372 0.97 -0.14 -8.85
N VAL A 373 1.13 0.98 -9.55
CA VAL A 373 1.34 2.29 -8.94
C VAL A 373 0.44 3.32 -9.61
N VAL A 374 -0.06 4.26 -8.80
CA VAL A 374 -0.74 5.46 -9.34
C VAL A 374 0.12 6.67 -9.04
N VAL A 375 0.47 7.39 -10.08
CA VAL A 375 1.41 8.51 -10.03
C VAL A 375 0.89 9.67 -10.87
N HIS A 376 1.29 10.90 -10.53
CA HIS A 376 1.00 12.06 -11.37
C HIS A 376 1.72 11.93 -12.72
N LYS A 377 1.03 12.20 -13.85
CA LYS A 377 1.59 12.03 -15.20
C LYS A 377 2.86 12.82 -15.44
N ASP A 378 3.04 13.97 -14.75
CA ASP A 378 4.24 14.79 -14.88
C ASP A 378 5.46 14.23 -14.16
N ALA A 379 5.25 13.24 -13.29
CA ALA A 379 6.32 12.49 -12.65
C ALA A 379 7.00 11.46 -13.59
N LEU A 380 6.41 11.18 -14.76
CA LEU A 380 6.97 10.22 -15.71
C LEU A 380 8.15 10.83 -16.48
N PRO A 381 9.25 10.08 -16.71
CA PRO A 381 10.28 10.47 -17.65
C PRO A 381 9.70 10.75 -19.05
N LYS A 382 10.24 11.75 -19.75
CA LYS A 382 9.78 12.13 -21.09
C LYS A 382 9.82 10.97 -22.10
N SER A 383 10.82 10.11 -21.99
CA SER A 383 10.96 8.88 -22.79
C SER A 383 9.76 7.95 -22.61
N ILE A 384 9.32 7.75 -21.37
CA ILE A 384 8.20 6.90 -21.01
C ILE A 384 6.88 7.52 -21.45
N LYS A 385 6.66 8.83 -21.18
CA LYS A 385 5.46 9.55 -21.69
C LYS A 385 5.28 9.34 -23.19
N LYS A 386 6.37 9.49 -23.96
CA LYS A 386 6.33 9.30 -25.41
C LYS A 386 5.93 7.89 -25.82
N LYS A 387 6.48 6.85 -25.14
CA LYS A 387 6.15 5.44 -25.41
C LYS A 387 4.70 5.12 -25.10
N LEU A 388 4.14 5.73 -24.06
CA LEU A 388 2.76 5.54 -23.62
C LEU A 388 1.74 6.44 -24.33
N GLY A 389 2.20 7.37 -25.18
CA GLY A 389 1.31 8.34 -25.86
C GLY A 389 0.69 9.36 -24.90
N ILE A 390 1.27 9.57 -23.72
CA ILE A 390 0.80 10.54 -22.73
C ILE A 390 1.32 11.92 -23.11
N SER A 391 0.38 12.85 -23.37
CA SER A 391 0.73 14.24 -23.74
C SER A 391 1.36 15.00 -22.57
N GLU A 392 2.33 15.86 -22.84
CA GLU A 392 2.83 16.81 -21.85
C GLU A 392 1.70 17.76 -21.43
N HIS A 393 1.59 18.01 -20.13
CA HIS A 393 0.67 19.02 -19.62
C HIS A 393 1.10 20.38 -20.16
N LYS A 394 0.28 21.01 -21.00
CA LYS A 394 0.49 22.42 -21.36
C LYS A 394 0.19 23.23 -20.10
N LYS A 395 1.23 23.62 -19.34
CA LYS A 395 1.06 24.66 -18.32
C LYS A 395 0.49 25.88 -19.04
N ASN A 396 -0.79 26.16 -18.84
CA ASN A 396 -1.39 27.40 -19.26
C ASN A 396 -0.62 28.54 -18.56
N CYS A 397 0.29 29.15 -19.28
CA CYS A 397 1.03 30.29 -18.80
C CYS A 397 0.03 31.46 -18.70
N ILE A 398 -0.50 31.69 -17.51
CA ILE A 398 -1.43 32.81 -17.18
C ILE A 398 -0.75 34.17 -17.43
N CYS A 399 0.53 34.20 -17.80
CA CYS A 399 1.30 35.42 -18.05
C CYS A 399 1.12 36.05 -19.43
N CYS A 400 0.22 35.58 -20.30
CA CYS A 400 0.02 36.12 -21.64
C CYS A 400 -1.37 36.74 -21.89
N MET A 401 -2.09 37.12 -20.84
CA MET A 401 -3.28 37.97 -20.97
C MET A 401 -3.05 39.28 -20.18
N ASN A 402 -2.38 40.23 -20.83
CA ASN A 402 -2.48 41.66 -20.56
C ASN A 402 -3.13 42.32 -21.76
#